data_05bd453fd56a6ce70ca002528abd3a66
#
_entry.id   05bd453fd56a6ce70ca002528abd3a66
#
_cell.length_a   1.000
_cell.length_b   1.000
_cell.length_c   1.000
_cell.angle_alpha   90.00
_cell.angle_beta   90.00
_cell.angle_gamma   90.00
#
_symmetry.space_group_name_H-M   'P 1'
#
loop_
_entity.id
_entity.type
_entity.pdbx_description
1 polymer ?
#
loop_
_entity_poly.entity_id
_entity_poly.type
_entity_poly.pdbx_seq_one_letter_code
_entity_poly.pdbx_strand_id
1 'polypeptide(L)'
;NTRSRGLGDVYKRQGDKVIQTSNNYDLMVMNGDIGHVSKKVENKIIVNFDNREVEYSGLDLYDLDLAYAISIHKSQGSEYSAVIIPINSEHIHMLSRNLLYTAITRGKKLVVLVGEKNIFENAINAFWKDTRYTNLVSAMQSNIN
;
A
#
# COMPACT_ATOMS: atom_id res chain seq x y z
N ASN A 1 -6.38 -21.53 2.89
CA ASN A 1 -5.61 -20.42 3.47
C ASN A 1 -6.01 -20.23 4.93
N THR A 2 -5.53 -21.17 5.75
CA THR A 2 -5.73 -21.09 7.20
C THR A 2 -4.63 -20.19 7.76
N ARG A 3 -4.83 -18.87 7.68
CA ARG A 3 -4.09 -17.95 8.54
C ARG A 3 -4.52 -18.26 9.96
N SER A 4 -3.62 -18.85 10.72
CA SER A 4 -3.82 -19.15 12.14
C SER A 4 -4.24 -17.89 12.88
N ARG A 5 -5.48 -17.85 13.31
CA ARG A 5 -6.04 -16.82 14.19
C ARG A 5 -5.22 -16.84 15.49
N GLY A 6 -4.36 -15.88 15.69
CA GLY A 6 -3.55 -15.77 16.91
C GLY A 6 -2.13 -15.23 16.70
N LEU A 7 -1.64 -15.11 15.45
CA LEU A 7 -0.28 -14.64 15.16
C LEU A 7 -0.17 -13.13 14.90
N GLY A 8 -1.27 -12.42 14.68
CA GLY A 8 -1.25 -10.99 14.35
C GLY A 8 -0.65 -10.09 15.42
N ASP A 9 -0.73 -10.52 16.66
CA ASP A 9 -0.28 -9.75 17.83
C ASP A 9 1.17 -10.00 18.23
N VAL A 10 1.69 -11.20 17.94
CA VAL A 10 3.02 -11.64 18.44
C VAL A 10 4.18 -10.89 17.81
N TYR A 11 4.02 -10.36 16.59
CA TYR A 11 5.12 -9.78 15.81
C TYR A 11 5.27 -8.27 15.94
N LYS A 12 4.27 -7.55 16.44
CA LYS A 12 4.36 -6.08 16.57
C LYS A 12 4.99 -5.70 17.90
N ARG A 13 6.04 -4.88 17.83
CA ARG A 13 6.83 -4.41 18.98
C ARG A 13 6.72 -2.89 19.10
N GLN A 14 6.99 -2.38 20.28
CA GLN A 14 7.13 -0.93 20.47
C GLN A 14 8.17 -0.35 19.50
N GLY A 15 7.82 0.74 18.82
CA GLY A 15 8.64 1.39 17.80
C GLY A 15 8.39 0.88 16.38
N ASP A 16 7.67 -0.24 16.20
CA ASP A 16 7.36 -0.75 14.86
C ASP A 16 6.50 0.24 14.08
N LYS A 17 6.84 0.39 12.79
CA LYS A 17 6.02 1.11 11.82
C LYS A 17 4.91 0.19 11.33
N VAL A 18 3.67 0.65 11.41
CA VAL A 18 2.48 -0.12 11.04
C VAL A 18 1.60 0.66 10.07
N ILE A 19 0.78 -0.07 9.32
CA ILE A 19 -0.22 0.48 8.40
C ILE A 19 -1.59 -0.13 8.70
N GLN A 20 -2.61 0.72 8.69
CA GLN A 20 -4.01 0.28 8.71
C GLN A 20 -4.37 -0.35 7.36
N THR A 21 -5.01 -1.50 7.37
CA THR A 21 -5.32 -2.27 6.15
C THR A 21 -6.78 -2.23 5.72
N SER A 22 -7.65 -1.67 6.57
CA SER A 22 -9.08 -1.46 6.32
C SER A 22 -9.55 -0.14 6.93
N ASN A 23 -10.70 0.38 6.48
CA ASN A 23 -11.28 1.55 7.13
C ASN A 23 -11.91 1.13 8.46
N ASN A 24 -11.53 1.79 9.54
CA ASN A 24 -12.13 1.64 10.86
C ASN A 24 -12.69 2.99 11.31
N TYR A 25 -13.99 3.18 11.14
CA TYR A 25 -14.67 4.44 11.45
C TYR A 25 -14.81 4.67 12.95
N ASP A 26 -14.86 3.61 13.75
CA ASP A 26 -14.96 3.71 15.22
C ASP A 26 -13.64 4.25 15.80
N LEU A 27 -12.53 3.80 15.27
CA LEU A 27 -11.20 4.28 15.63
C LEU A 27 -10.80 5.53 14.83
N MET A 28 -11.59 5.94 13.85
CA MET A 28 -11.29 7.04 12.91
C MET A 28 -9.93 6.88 12.24
N VAL A 29 -9.61 5.68 11.79
CA VAL A 29 -8.37 5.35 11.04
C VAL A 29 -8.76 4.75 9.70
N MET A 30 -8.13 5.22 8.64
CA MET A 30 -8.44 4.81 7.29
C MET A 30 -7.41 3.81 6.74
N ASN A 31 -7.85 3.04 5.77
CA ASN A 31 -6.94 2.16 5.02
C ASN A 31 -5.80 2.97 4.40
N GLY A 32 -4.58 2.58 4.70
CA GLY A 32 -3.37 3.27 4.23
C GLY A 32 -2.75 4.22 5.26
N ASP A 33 -3.43 4.53 6.36
CA ASP A 33 -2.85 5.33 7.44
C ASP A 33 -1.65 4.61 8.06
N ILE A 34 -0.56 5.34 8.24
CA ILE A 34 0.70 4.83 8.78
C ILE A 34 0.94 5.44 10.15
N GLY A 35 1.26 4.57 11.11
CA GLY A 35 1.59 4.98 12.47
C GLY A 35 2.80 4.21 13.03
N HIS A 36 3.13 4.52 14.27
CA HIS A 36 4.16 3.81 15.01
C HIS A 36 3.59 3.27 16.32
N VAL A 37 3.93 2.04 16.64
CA VAL A 37 3.56 1.43 17.91
C VAL A 37 4.24 2.19 19.06
N SER A 38 3.45 2.95 19.81
CA SER A 38 3.97 3.70 20.98
C SER A 38 4.08 2.81 22.20
N LYS A 39 3.14 1.88 22.39
CA LYS A 39 3.13 1.00 23.55
C LYS A 39 2.42 -0.33 23.23
N LYS A 40 2.90 -1.40 23.84
CA LYS A 40 2.22 -2.69 23.88
C LYS A 40 1.96 -3.08 25.34
N VAL A 41 0.71 -3.39 25.66
CA VAL A 41 0.30 -3.82 27.01
C VAL A 41 -0.61 -5.03 26.86
N GLU A 42 -0.15 -6.19 27.35
CA GLU A 42 -0.90 -7.45 27.23
C GLU A 42 -1.39 -7.68 25.80
N ASN A 43 -2.72 -7.67 25.62
CA ASN A 43 -3.40 -7.91 24.33
C ASN A 43 -3.82 -6.62 23.63
N LYS A 44 -3.24 -5.47 23.99
CA LYS A 44 -3.52 -4.16 23.42
C LYS A 44 -2.27 -3.55 22.81
N ILE A 45 -2.44 -2.88 21.69
CA ILE A 45 -1.40 -2.10 21.02
C ILE A 45 -1.87 -0.66 20.91
N ILE A 46 -1.06 0.29 21.36
CA ILE A 46 -1.30 1.72 21.16
C ILE A 46 -0.42 2.17 20.00
N VAL A 47 -1.06 2.72 18.97
CA VAL A 47 -0.40 3.23 17.76
C VAL A 47 -0.57 4.74 17.72
N ASN A 48 0.53 5.43 17.47
CA ASN A 48 0.52 6.87 17.24
C ASN A 48 0.43 7.15 15.73
N PHE A 49 -0.66 7.76 15.30
CA PHE A 49 -0.89 8.28 13.96
C PHE A 49 -0.84 9.81 14.02
N ASP A 50 0.22 10.44 13.54
CA ASP A 50 0.38 11.90 13.45
C ASP A 50 -0.02 12.66 14.74
N ASN A 51 0.50 12.23 15.88
CA ASN A 51 0.24 12.74 17.23
C ASN A 51 -1.13 12.36 17.84
N ARG A 52 -1.85 11.45 17.24
CA ARG A 52 -3.05 10.85 17.80
C ARG A 52 -2.79 9.39 18.18
N GLU A 53 -2.95 9.08 19.45
CA GLU A 53 -2.85 7.71 19.95
C GLU A 53 -4.18 6.97 19.78
N VAL A 54 -4.11 5.78 19.22
CA VAL A 54 -5.25 4.89 18.99
C VAL A 54 -4.97 3.55 19.62
N GLU A 55 -5.88 3.06 20.44
CA GLU A 55 -5.81 1.75 21.09
C GLU A 55 -6.44 0.69 20.19
N TYR A 56 -5.69 -0.36 19.91
CA TYR A 56 -6.12 -1.55 19.18
C TYR A 56 -6.24 -2.73 20.11
N SER A 57 -7.36 -3.43 20.04
CA SER A 57 -7.61 -4.63 20.84
C SER A 57 -8.47 -5.64 20.07
N GLY A 58 -8.41 -6.91 20.46
CA GLY A 58 -9.29 -7.93 19.89
C GLY A 58 -9.16 -8.05 18.36
N LEU A 59 -10.27 -7.84 17.66
CA LEU A 59 -10.35 -7.97 16.21
C LEU A 59 -9.65 -6.84 15.44
N ASP A 60 -9.58 -5.63 16.01
CA ASP A 60 -8.94 -4.50 15.36
C ASP A 60 -7.44 -4.72 15.10
N LEU A 61 -6.79 -5.58 15.89
CA LEU A 61 -5.38 -5.93 15.71
C LEU A 61 -5.09 -6.61 14.35
N TYR A 62 -6.09 -7.23 13.72
CA TYR A 62 -5.94 -7.85 12.40
C TYR A 62 -5.90 -6.83 11.27
N ASP A 63 -6.36 -5.60 11.53
CA ASP A 63 -6.34 -4.51 10.57
C ASP A 63 -5.01 -3.76 10.55
N LEU A 64 -4.06 -4.16 11.39
CA LEU A 64 -2.71 -3.59 11.41
C LEU A 64 -1.71 -4.56 10.79
N ASP A 65 -0.97 -4.09 9.78
CA ASP A 65 0.20 -4.77 9.22
C ASP A 65 1.49 -3.99 9.51
N LEU A 66 2.64 -4.68 9.48
CA LEU A 66 3.94 -4.01 9.53
C LEU A 66 4.18 -3.21 8.24
N ALA A 67 4.68 -1.99 8.36
CA ALA A 67 4.84 -1.04 7.25
C ALA A 67 6.30 -0.70 6.92
N TYR A 68 7.24 -1.59 7.20
CA TYR A 68 8.63 -1.43 6.76
C TYR A 68 8.78 -1.53 5.25
N ALA A 69 7.92 -2.33 4.60
CA ALA A 69 7.74 -2.35 3.17
C ALA A 69 6.24 -2.47 2.87
N ILE A 70 5.76 -1.71 1.91
CA ILE A 70 4.36 -1.72 1.47
C ILE A 70 4.28 -1.89 -0.03
N SER A 71 3.18 -2.46 -0.53
CA SER A 71 2.97 -2.54 -1.97
C SER A 71 2.68 -1.15 -2.57
N ILE A 72 2.96 -0.98 -3.87
CA ILE A 72 2.66 0.26 -4.59
C ILE A 72 1.16 0.60 -4.48
N HIS A 73 0.28 -0.39 -4.52
CA HIS A 73 -1.16 -0.17 -4.38
C HIS A 73 -1.55 0.37 -3.00
N LYS A 74 -0.95 -0.16 -1.92
CA LYS A 74 -1.17 0.34 -0.56
C LYS A 74 -0.59 1.75 -0.34
N SER A 75 0.35 2.19 -1.18
CA SER A 75 0.93 3.54 -1.12
C SER A 75 0.13 4.59 -1.90
N GLN A 76 -0.93 4.20 -2.61
CA GLN A 76 -1.77 5.13 -3.36
C GLN A 76 -2.43 6.14 -2.41
N GLY A 77 -2.41 7.42 -2.80
CA GLY A 77 -2.90 8.52 -1.96
C GLY A 77 -1.89 9.04 -0.93
N SER A 78 -0.86 8.26 -0.60
CA SER A 78 0.18 8.68 0.34
C SER A 78 1.42 9.20 -0.37
N GLU A 79 2.19 10.06 0.31
CA GLU A 79 3.46 10.60 -0.20
C GLU A 79 4.54 10.50 0.88
N TYR A 80 5.77 10.21 0.46
CA TYR A 80 6.90 9.98 1.36
C TYR A 80 8.07 10.90 1.01
N SER A 81 8.85 11.32 1.98
CA SER A 81 10.05 12.13 1.74
C SER A 81 11.07 11.39 0.88
N ALA A 82 11.20 10.08 1.07
CA ALA A 82 12.05 9.21 0.27
C ALA A 82 11.38 7.85 0.06
N VAL A 83 11.55 7.28 -1.13
CA VAL A 83 11.08 5.93 -1.46
C VAL A 83 12.20 5.12 -2.10
N ILE A 84 12.27 3.84 -1.75
CA ILE A 84 13.15 2.86 -2.38
C ILE A 84 12.25 1.85 -3.07
N ILE A 85 12.43 1.65 -4.37
CA ILE A 85 11.60 0.77 -5.19
C ILE A 85 12.47 -0.37 -5.71
N PRO A 86 12.48 -1.54 -5.04
CA PRO A 86 13.17 -2.71 -5.55
C PRO A 86 12.34 -3.38 -6.65
N ILE A 87 12.97 -3.65 -7.78
CA ILE A 87 12.36 -4.35 -8.92
C ILE A 87 13.32 -5.44 -9.41
N ASN A 88 12.82 -6.65 -9.51
CA ASN A 88 13.55 -7.80 -10.03
C ASN A 88 12.76 -8.48 -11.17
N SER A 89 13.36 -9.50 -11.77
CA SER A 89 12.77 -10.25 -12.88
C SER A 89 11.44 -10.94 -12.56
N GLU A 90 11.21 -11.27 -11.29
CA GLU A 90 9.94 -11.91 -10.84
C GLU A 90 8.74 -10.97 -10.99
N HIS A 91 8.99 -9.66 -10.95
CA HIS A 91 7.94 -8.64 -11.07
C HIS A 91 7.55 -8.31 -12.52
N ILE A 92 8.23 -8.86 -13.52
CA ILE A 92 8.12 -8.43 -14.92
C ILE A 92 6.67 -8.53 -15.47
N HIS A 93 5.92 -9.56 -15.03
CA HIS A 93 4.54 -9.76 -15.45
C HIS A 93 3.54 -8.78 -14.82
N MET A 94 3.90 -8.15 -13.72
CA MET A 94 3.06 -7.18 -13.01
C MET A 94 3.51 -5.75 -13.29
N LEU A 95 4.73 -5.59 -13.81
CA LEU A 95 5.36 -4.31 -13.99
C LEU A 95 4.84 -3.63 -15.25
N SER A 96 4.12 -2.54 -15.07
CA SER A 96 3.64 -1.68 -16.14
C SER A 96 4.18 -0.26 -15.98
N ARG A 97 4.17 0.50 -17.07
CA ARG A 97 4.52 1.92 -17.03
C ARG A 97 3.71 2.70 -16.01
N ASN A 98 2.40 2.42 -15.92
CA ASN A 98 1.51 3.09 -14.97
C ASN A 98 1.84 2.74 -13.52
N LEU A 99 2.17 1.47 -13.25
CA LEU A 99 2.56 1.05 -11.91
C LEU A 99 3.89 1.70 -11.50
N LEU A 100 4.88 1.72 -12.40
CA LEU A 100 6.17 2.36 -12.14
C LEU A 100 5.99 3.87 -11.91
N TYR A 101 5.18 4.54 -12.73
CA TYR A 101 4.84 5.94 -12.55
C TYR A 101 4.20 6.20 -11.19
N THR A 102 3.21 5.37 -10.80
CA THR A 102 2.56 5.47 -9.49
C THR A 102 3.58 5.34 -8.36
N ALA A 103 4.50 4.39 -8.44
CA ALA A 103 5.53 4.20 -7.43
C ALA A 103 6.50 5.40 -7.32
N ILE A 104 6.98 5.92 -8.45
CA ILE A 104 7.92 7.04 -8.50
C ILE A 104 7.27 8.31 -7.93
N THR A 105 6.01 8.56 -8.27
CA THR A 105 5.28 9.75 -7.81
C THR A 105 4.95 9.71 -6.30
N ARG A 106 5.22 8.64 -5.59
CA ARG A 106 5.12 8.60 -4.12
C ARG A 106 6.27 9.30 -3.40
N GLY A 107 7.41 9.51 -4.08
CA GLY A 107 8.59 10.17 -3.49
C GLY A 107 8.59 11.67 -3.71
N LYS A 108 8.65 12.45 -2.61
CA LYS A 108 8.72 13.93 -2.67
C LYS A 108 10.13 14.48 -2.90
N LYS A 109 11.14 13.89 -2.26
CA LYS A 109 12.51 14.43 -2.26
C LYS A 109 13.52 13.47 -2.90
N LEU A 110 13.34 12.17 -2.69
CA LEU A 110 14.27 11.15 -3.16
C LEU A 110 13.50 9.91 -3.62
N VAL A 111 13.88 9.43 -4.80
CA VAL A 111 13.42 8.14 -5.32
C VAL A 111 14.65 7.32 -5.69
N VAL A 112 14.78 6.14 -5.11
CA VAL A 112 15.86 5.20 -5.41
C VAL A 112 15.26 3.97 -6.07
N LEU A 113 15.67 3.70 -7.31
CA LEU A 113 15.31 2.49 -8.05
C LEU A 113 16.42 1.46 -7.84
N VAL A 114 16.07 0.26 -7.40
CA VAL A 114 17.01 -0.83 -7.14
C VAL A 114 16.64 -2.02 -8.01
N GLY A 115 17.49 -2.42 -8.94
CA GLY A 115 17.24 -3.53 -9.84
C GLY A 115 18.03 -3.45 -11.14
N GLU A 116 17.74 -4.35 -12.07
CA GLU A 116 18.41 -4.43 -13.36
C GLU A 116 17.84 -3.39 -14.34
N LYS A 117 18.72 -2.67 -15.03
CA LYS A 117 18.37 -1.60 -15.97
C LYS A 117 17.40 -2.05 -17.07
N ASN A 118 17.65 -3.24 -17.62
CA ASN A 118 16.81 -3.84 -18.67
C ASN A 118 15.36 -4.06 -18.23
N ILE A 119 15.13 -4.37 -16.94
CA ILE A 119 13.79 -4.58 -16.38
C ILE A 119 13.02 -3.25 -16.33
N PHE A 120 13.68 -2.18 -15.93
CA PHE A 120 13.10 -0.84 -15.96
C PHE A 120 12.80 -0.37 -17.38
N GLU A 121 13.72 -0.57 -18.31
CA GLU A 121 13.51 -0.23 -19.73
C GLU A 121 12.33 -0.98 -20.33
N ASN A 122 12.20 -2.27 -20.03
CA ASN A 122 11.05 -3.07 -20.46
C ASN A 122 9.74 -2.55 -19.85
N ALA A 123 9.73 -2.17 -18.58
CA ALA A 123 8.55 -1.61 -17.92
C ALA A 123 8.12 -0.29 -18.54
N ILE A 124 9.05 0.59 -18.86
CA ILE A 124 8.78 1.89 -19.49
C ILE A 124 8.22 1.69 -20.91
N ASN A 125 8.74 0.72 -21.65
CA ASN A 125 8.36 0.42 -23.03
C ASN A 125 7.12 -0.49 -23.12
N ALA A 126 6.72 -1.13 -22.03
CA ALA A 126 5.54 -1.99 -21.98
C ALA A 126 4.27 -1.13 -22.13
N PHE A 127 3.83 -0.96 -23.36
CA PHE A 127 2.52 -0.45 -23.69
C PHE A 127 1.48 -1.56 -23.45
N TRP A 128 1.07 -1.76 -22.22
CA TRP A 128 -0.17 -2.49 -21.99
C TRP A 128 -1.30 -1.58 -22.46
N LYS A 129 -1.81 -1.86 -23.65
CA LYS A 129 -3.15 -1.40 -24.01
C LYS A 129 -4.11 -2.12 -23.06
N ASP A 130 -4.43 -1.47 -21.95
CA ASP A 130 -5.68 -1.76 -21.24
C ASP A 130 -6.81 -1.41 -22.22
N THR A 131 -7.12 -2.35 -23.09
CA THR A 131 -8.35 -2.32 -23.88
C THR A 131 -9.48 -2.53 -22.87
N ARG A 132 -9.89 -1.43 -22.24
CA ARG A 132 -11.11 -1.45 -21.45
C ARG A 132 -12.25 -1.63 -22.42
N TYR A 133 -12.83 -2.81 -22.45
CA TYR A 133 -14.08 -3.08 -23.15
C TYR A 133 -15.20 -2.34 -22.41
N THR A 134 -15.35 -1.05 -22.68
CA THR A 134 -16.46 -0.27 -22.14
C THR A 134 -17.48 -0.09 -23.25
N ASN A 135 -18.75 -0.29 -22.93
CA ASN A 135 -19.86 -0.02 -23.85
C ASN A 135 -20.18 1.50 -23.93
N LEU A 136 -19.34 2.37 -23.36
CA LEU A 136 -19.61 3.80 -23.24
C LEU A 136 -19.80 4.47 -24.60
N VAL A 137 -18.93 4.20 -25.55
CA VAL A 137 -19.02 4.79 -26.90
C VAL A 137 -20.31 4.37 -27.59
N SER A 138 -20.68 3.09 -27.53
CA SER A 138 -21.94 2.59 -28.10
C SER A 138 -23.15 3.18 -27.40
N ALA A 139 -23.12 3.32 -26.09
CA ALA A 139 -24.20 3.93 -25.33
C ALA A 139 -24.34 5.43 -25.60
N MET A 140 -23.25 6.14 -25.81
CA MET A 140 -23.30 7.57 -26.20
C MET A 140 -23.84 7.75 -27.62
N GLN A 141 -23.48 6.88 -28.55
CA GLN A 141 -23.98 6.93 -29.93
C GLN A 141 -25.48 6.57 -30.05
N SER A 142 -25.99 5.68 -29.21
CA SER A 142 -27.43 5.31 -29.21
C SER A 142 -28.33 6.40 -28.58
N ASN A 143 -27.78 7.36 -27.82
CA ASN A 143 -28.56 8.45 -27.22
C ASN A 143 -28.52 9.76 -28.06
N ILE A 144 -27.92 9.75 -29.26
CA ILE A 144 -27.83 10.92 -30.14
C ILE A 144 -28.83 10.81 -31.33
N ASN A 145 -29.55 9.68 -31.43
CA ASN A 145 -30.67 9.49 -32.35
C ASN A 145 -32.01 9.58 -31.56
#